data_c64448432d80a2fb5f090e69ff768756
#
_entry.id   c64448432d80a2fb5f090e69ff768756
#
_cell.length_a   1.000
_cell.length_b   1.000
_cell.length_c   1.000
_cell.angle_alpha   90.00
_cell.angle_beta   90.00
_cell.angle_gamma   90.00
#
_symmetry.space_group_name_H-M   'P 1'
#
loop_
_entity.id
_entity.type
_entity.pdbx_description
1 polymer ?
#
loop_
_entity_poly.entity_id
_entity_poly.type
_entity_poly.pdbx_seq_one_letter_code
_entity_poly.pdbx_strand_id
1 'polypeptide(L)'
;MVETIKTSTYIQDLVNTEPQLIRDEVKGYFGVPDLVVVGIENGKPIAIAFEAKLSNWRRAHFQAFRYKAFVNKSYVIMDDDFVNPALLQKDRFEKSNVGLLSIDHSGDVHCHYDPYFETPYSPRLGAKFNDQITNTI
;
A
#
# COMPACT_ATOMS: atom_id res chain seq x y z
N MET A 1 11.09 -3.08 7.57
CA MET A 1 10.03 -2.11 7.19
C MET A 1 8.63 -2.69 7.29
N VAL A 2 8.41 -3.85 6.70
CA VAL A 2 7.06 -4.47 6.69
C VAL A 2 6.56 -4.73 8.11
N GLU A 3 7.38 -5.33 8.96
CA GLU A 3 6.98 -5.60 10.35
C GLU A 3 6.66 -4.32 11.13
N THR A 4 7.40 -3.26 10.89
CA THR A 4 7.17 -1.97 11.55
C THR A 4 5.81 -1.39 11.15
N ILE A 5 5.49 -1.40 9.84
CA ILE A 5 4.21 -0.85 9.37
C ILE A 5 3.04 -1.69 9.84
N LYS A 6 3.19 -3.02 9.88
CA LYS A 6 2.15 -3.95 10.35
C LYS A 6 1.72 -3.68 11.80
N THR A 7 2.67 -3.31 12.64
CA THR A 7 2.42 -3.10 14.07
C THR A 7 2.15 -1.63 14.42
N SER A 8 2.23 -0.74 13.43
CA SER A 8 2.03 0.68 13.67
C SER A 8 0.54 1.03 13.78
N THR A 9 0.26 2.12 14.49
CA THR A 9 -1.10 2.67 14.54
C THR A 9 -1.54 3.24 13.19
N TYR A 10 -0.59 3.46 12.28
CA TYR A 10 -0.87 3.99 10.95
C TYR A 10 -1.87 3.11 10.18
N ILE A 11 -1.74 1.78 10.31
CA ILE A 11 -2.65 0.85 9.65
C ILE A 11 -4.10 1.05 10.12
N GLN A 12 -4.30 1.21 11.43
CA GLN A 12 -5.64 1.43 12.00
C GLN A 12 -6.22 2.76 11.52
N ASP A 13 -5.40 3.80 11.46
CA ASP A 13 -5.82 5.10 10.98
C ASP A 13 -6.22 5.07 9.51
N LEU A 14 -5.52 4.28 8.70
CA LEU A 14 -5.79 4.16 7.26
C LEU A 14 -7.20 3.66 6.97
N VAL A 15 -7.67 2.69 7.73
CA VAL A 15 -8.97 2.05 7.48
C VAL A 15 -10.06 2.55 8.45
N ASN A 16 -9.74 3.49 9.34
CA ASN A 16 -10.62 4.05 10.35
C ASN A 16 -11.27 3.01 11.28
N THR A 17 -10.79 1.78 11.25
CA THR A 17 -11.27 0.67 12.08
C THR A 17 -10.14 -0.32 12.25
N GLU A 18 -10.37 -1.36 13.05
CA GLU A 18 -9.46 -2.50 13.10
C GLU A 18 -9.36 -3.13 11.72
N PRO A 19 -8.14 -3.37 11.20
CA PRO A 19 -8.01 -4.09 9.93
C PRO A 19 -8.61 -5.48 10.06
N GLN A 20 -9.35 -5.91 9.05
CA GLN A 20 -9.95 -7.24 9.02
C GLN A 20 -8.90 -8.31 8.71
N LEU A 21 -7.87 -7.95 7.95
CA LEU A 21 -6.88 -8.89 7.48
C LEU A 21 -5.60 -8.17 7.13
N ILE A 22 -4.46 -8.72 7.57
CA ILE A 22 -3.13 -8.23 7.22
C ILE A 22 -2.33 -9.44 6.73
N ARG A 23 -1.80 -9.38 5.51
CA ARG A 23 -1.05 -10.48 4.90
C ARG A 23 0.23 -10.00 4.24
N ASP A 24 1.32 -10.72 4.47
CA ASP A 24 2.61 -10.49 3.84
C ASP A 24 2.66 -11.22 2.49
N GLU A 25 3.35 -10.62 1.53
CA GLU A 25 3.74 -11.27 0.28
C GLU A 25 2.59 -12.01 -0.40
N VAL A 26 1.45 -11.35 -0.54
CA VAL A 26 0.28 -11.95 -1.19
C VAL A 26 0.45 -11.90 -2.69
N LYS A 27 0.38 -13.08 -3.35
CA LYS A 27 0.43 -13.13 -4.80
C LYS A 27 -0.81 -12.42 -5.38
N GLY A 28 -0.55 -11.32 -6.08
CA GLY A 28 -1.59 -10.56 -6.76
C GLY A 28 -1.52 -10.76 -8.26
N TYR A 29 -2.04 -9.77 -8.98
CA TYR A 29 -1.93 -9.69 -10.42
C TYR A 29 -0.84 -8.67 -10.73
N PHE A 30 0.08 -9.00 -11.65
CA PHE A 30 1.20 -8.13 -12.03
C PHE A 30 2.27 -7.94 -10.95
N GLY A 31 2.33 -8.83 -9.96
CA GLY A 31 3.37 -8.79 -8.94
C GLY A 31 2.89 -9.26 -7.60
N VAL A 32 3.79 -9.18 -6.62
CA VAL A 32 3.56 -9.65 -5.25
C VAL A 32 3.76 -8.46 -4.30
N PRO A 33 2.68 -7.81 -3.84
CA PRO A 33 2.82 -6.78 -2.80
C PRO A 33 3.51 -7.34 -1.56
N ASP A 34 4.37 -6.54 -0.95
CA ASP A 34 5.06 -6.95 0.28
C ASP A 34 4.09 -7.07 1.46
N LEU A 35 3.02 -6.27 1.42
CA LEU A 35 2.00 -6.28 2.46
C LEU A 35 0.67 -5.89 1.84
N VAL A 36 -0.41 -6.56 2.25
CA VAL A 36 -1.77 -6.19 1.91
C VAL A 36 -2.59 -6.10 3.18
N VAL A 37 -3.32 -5.00 3.32
CA VAL A 37 -4.27 -4.80 4.41
C VAL A 37 -5.67 -4.73 3.82
N VAL A 38 -6.59 -5.52 4.38
CA VAL A 38 -7.99 -5.51 3.97
C VAL A 38 -8.83 -4.99 5.13
N GLY A 39 -9.59 -3.96 4.87
CA GLY A 39 -10.58 -3.43 5.81
C GLY A 39 -11.97 -3.54 5.22
N ILE A 40 -12.96 -3.05 5.95
CA ILE A 40 -14.33 -2.95 5.48
C ILE A 40 -14.78 -1.51 5.61
N GLU A 41 -15.28 -0.96 4.52
CA GLU A 41 -15.83 0.40 4.48
C GLU A 41 -17.20 0.32 3.84
N ASN A 42 -18.21 0.82 4.55
CA ASN A 42 -19.62 0.79 4.09
C ASN A 42 -20.06 -0.62 3.68
N GLY A 43 -19.64 -1.64 4.45
CA GLY A 43 -19.98 -3.03 4.21
C GLY A 43 -19.23 -3.69 3.06
N LYS A 44 -18.29 -2.99 2.43
CA LYS A 44 -17.52 -3.52 1.30
C LYS A 44 -16.05 -3.69 1.68
N PRO A 45 -15.39 -4.77 1.22
CA PRO A 45 -13.96 -4.91 1.46
C PRO A 45 -13.18 -3.89 0.66
N ILE A 46 -12.16 -3.30 1.30
CA ILE A 46 -11.18 -2.43 0.66
C ILE A 46 -9.81 -3.06 0.84
N ALA A 47 -9.01 -3.04 -0.21
CA ALA A 47 -7.66 -3.59 -0.17
C ALA A 47 -6.64 -2.48 -0.36
N ILE A 48 -5.58 -2.53 0.44
CA ILE A 48 -4.49 -1.56 0.42
C ILE A 48 -3.19 -2.34 0.29
N ALA A 49 -2.41 -2.04 -0.75
CA ALA A 49 -1.15 -2.72 -1.00
C ALA A 49 0.03 -1.82 -0.62
N PHE A 50 1.11 -2.43 -0.18
CA PHE A 50 2.35 -1.74 0.17
C PHE A 50 3.52 -2.41 -0.53
N GLU A 51 4.36 -1.59 -1.13
CA GLU A 51 5.63 -2.02 -1.71
C GLU A 51 6.77 -1.39 -0.92
N ALA A 52 7.61 -2.22 -0.32
CA ALA A 52 8.72 -1.75 0.52
C ALA A 52 10.03 -1.82 -0.25
N LYS A 53 10.76 -0.71 -0.31
CA LYS A 53 12.09 -0.63 -0.92
C LYS A 53 13.00 0.23 -0.07
N LEU A 54 14.26 -0.19 0.04
CA LEU A 54 15.24 0.59 0.77
C LEU A 54 15.53 1.91 0.06
N SER A 55 15.82 1.90 -1.23
CA SER A 55 16.24 3.09 -1.96
C SER A 55 15.72 3.22 -3.39
N ASN A 56 15.41 2.14 -4.09
CA ASN A 56 15.00 2.20 -5.50
C ASN A 56 13.54 2.64 -5.64
N TRP A 57 13.30 3.95 -5.53
CA TRP A 57 11.94 4.48 -5.50
C TRP A 57 11.22 4.34 -6.86
N ARG A 58 11.96 4.41 -7.98
CA ARG A 58 11.33 4.30 -9.31
C ARG A 58 10.72 2.92 -9.51
N ARG A 59 11.43 1.89 -9.13
CA ARG A 59 10.93 0.52 -9.23
C ARG A 59 9.77 0.30 -8.25
N ALA A 60 9.89 0.80 -7.03
CA ALA A 60 8.82 0.71 -6.04
C ALA A 60 7.55 1.40 -6.53
N HIS A 61 7.68 2.61 -7.07
CA HIS A 61 6.56 3.37 -7.62
C HIS A 61 5.89 2.61 -8.76
N PHE A 62 6.69 2.07 -9.69
CA PHE A 62 6.17 1.30 -10.82
C PHE A 62 5.36 0.09 -10.35
N GLN A 63 5.91 -0.67 -9.40
CA GLN A 63 5.22 -1.84 -8.86
C GLN A 63 3.95 -1.45 -8.11
N ALA A 64 4.03 -0.45 -7.25
CA ALA A 64 2.86 0.03 -6.50
C ALA A 64 1.76 0.54 -7.43
N PHE A 65 2.12 1.22 -8.50
CA PHE A 65 1.15 1.67 -9.50
C PHE A 65 0.42 0.48 -10.14
N ARG A 66 1.13 -0.58 -10.47
CA ARG A 66 0.53 -1.77 -11.09
C ARG A 66 -0.46 -2.48 -10.16
N TYR A 67 -0.22 -2.43 -8.85
CA TYR A 67 -1.15 -3.04 -7.88
C TYR A 67 -2.52 -2.34 -7.90
N LYS A 68 -2.59 -1.11 -8.37
CA LYS A 68 -3.87 -0.39 -8.47
C LYS A 68 -4.86 -1.05 -9.42
N ALA A 69 -4.40 -1.99 -10.23
CA ALA A 69 -5.31 -2.78 -11.05
C ALA A 69 -6.30 -3.60 -10.20
N PHE A 70 -5.90 -3.98 -8.98
CA PHE A 70 -6.71 -4.87 -8.14
C PHE A 70 -6.86 -4.42 -6.68
N VAL A 71 -6.29 -3.28 -6.29
CA VAL A 71 -6.48 -2.72 -4.95
C VAL A 71 -7.03 -1.30 -5.02
N ASN A 72 -7.52 -0.81 -3.89
CA ASN A 72 -8.15 0.51 -3.79
C ASN A 72 -7.15 1.62 -3.49
N LYS A 73 -6.08 1.30 -2.76
CA LYS A 73 -4.97 2.21 -2.47
C LYS A 73 -3.66 1.44 -2.53
N SER A 74 -2.61 2.10 -2.99
CA SER A 74 -1.29 1.49 -3.06
C SER A 74 -0.24 2.48 -2.58
N TYR A 75 0.69 2.00 -1.77
CA TYR A 75 1.73 2.82 -1.14
C TYR A 75 3.11 2.27 -1.42
N VAL A 76 4.06 3.18 -1.55
CA VAL A 76 5.49 2.87 -1.46
C VAL A 76 5.94 3.22 -0.04
N ILE A 77 6.69 2.31 0.60
CA ILE A 77 7.32 2.55 1.89
C ILE A 77 8.83 2.52 1.69
N MET A 78 9.53 3.55 2.14
CA MET A 78 10.97 3.65 2.03
C MET A 78 11.62 3.87 3.38
N ASP A 79 12.91 3.57 3.48
CA ASP A 79 13.71 4.00 4.60
C ASP A 79 13.84 5.52 4.57
N ASP A 80 13.64 6.18 5.71
CA ASP A 80 13.65 7.64 5.79
C ASP A 80 15.01 8.24 5.40
N ASP A 81 16.10 7.49 5.54
CA ASP A 81 17.43 7.94 5.12
C ASP A 81 17.57 8.04 3.61
N PHE A 82 16.71 7.35 2.85
CA PHE A 82 16.81 7.26 1.39
C PHE A 82 15.59 7.83 0.66
N VAL A 83 14.68 8.49 1.37
CA VAL A 83 13.42 8.96 0.78
C VAL A 83 13.56 10.24 -0.03
N ASN A 84 14.63 11.04 0.20
CA ASN A 84 14.77 12.36 -0.44
C ASN A 84 14.68 12.33 -1.97
N PRO A 85 15.33 11.41 -2.70
CA PRO A 85 15.18 11.38 -4.15
C PRO A 85 13.73 11.20 -4.61
N ALA A 86 12.94 10.40 -3.86
CA ALA A 86 11.53 10.23 -4.14
C ALA A 86 10.76 11.52 -3.85
N LEU A 87 11.10 12.22 -2.77
CA LEU A 87 10.45 13.49 -2.42
C LEU A 87 10.66 14.55 -3.48
N LEU A 88 11.81 14.58 -4.15
CA LEU A 88 12.05 15.48 -5.27
C LEU A 88 11.13 15.17 -6.45
N GLN A 89 10.57 14.00 -6.51
CA GLN A 89 9.64 13.57 -7.56
C GLN A 89 8.25 13.28 -6.99
N LYS A 90 7.88 13.99 -5.94
CA LYS A 90 6.59 13.80 -5.28
C LYS A 90 5.40 13.97 -6.23
N ASP A 91 5.54 14.84 -7.23
CA ASP A 91 4.49 15.05 -8.23
C ASP A 91 4.14 13.77 -9.00
N ARG A 92 5.08 12.84 -9.18
CA ARG A 92 4.80 11.56 -9.82
C ARG A 92 3.86 10.71 -8.96
N PHE A 93 4.07 10.74 -7.65
CA PHE A 93 3.20 10.03 -6.70
C PHE A 93 1.81 10.66 -6.68
N GLU A 94 1.74 11.98 -6.68
CA GLU A 94 0.46 12.69 -6.70
C GLU A 94 -0.32 12.43 -8.00
N LYS A 95 0.34 12.51 -9.15
CA LYS A 95 -0.31 12.31 -10.46
C LYS A 95 -0.80 10.88 -10.65
N SER A 96 -0.06 9.90 -10.15
CA SER A 96 -0.44 8.49 -10.23
C SER A 96 -1.34 8.07 -9.08
N ASN A 97 -1.51 8.92 -8.07
CA ASN A 97 -2.23 8.62 -6.84
C ASN A 97 -1.68 7.37 -6.15
N VAL A 98 -0.36 7.29 -6.05
CA VAL A 98 0.36 6.27 -5.30
C VAL A 98 0.95 6.92 -4.05
N GLY A 99 0.69 6.33 -2.88
CA GLY A 99 1.15 6.89 -1.62
C GLY A 99 2.67 6.77 -1.44
N LEU A 100 3.24 7.69 -0.68
CA LEU A 100 4.66 7.67 -0.33
C LEU A 100 4.81 7.82 1.16
N LEU A 101 5.36 6.79 1.79
CA LEU A 101 5.64 6.74 3.22
C LEU A 101 7.13 6.52 3.42
N SER A 102 7.63 6.94 4.58
CA SER A 102 8.96 6.53 5.04
C SER A 102 8.91 6.13 6.50
N ILE A 103 9.87 5.32 6.92
CA ILE A 103 10.01 4.86 8.29
C ILE A 103 11.38 5.29 8.79
N ASP A 104 11.42 5.99 9.92
CA ASP A 104 12.67 6.45 10.52
C ASP A 104 13.26 5.40 11.47
N HIS A 105 14.42 5.72 12.04
CA HIS A 105 15.13 4.81 12.95
C HIS A 105 14.37 4.51 14.23
N SER A 106 13.45 5.39 14.61
CA SER A 106 12.60 5.18 15.79
C SER A 106 11.39 4.29 15.49
N GLY A 107 11.20 3.94 14.22
CA GLY A 107 10.03 3.16 13.79
C GLY A 107 8.80 4.01 13.49
N ASP A 108 8.95 5.34 13.50
CA ASP A 108 7.83 6.23 13.19
C ASP A 108 7.60 6.32 11.67
N VAL A 109 6.34 6.30 11.29
CA VAL A 109 5.92 6.39 9.90
C VAL A 109 5.64 7.84 9.55
N HIS A 110 6.27 8.30 8.46
CA HIS A 110 6.06 9.65 7.93
C HIS A 110 5.29 9.53 6.62
N CYS A 111 4.15 10.21 6.53
CA CYS A 111 3.35 10.24 5.32
C CYS A 111 3.68 11.47 4.50
N HIS A 112 4.24 11.27 3.32
CA HIS A 112 4.61 12.36 2.40
C HIS A 112 3.52 12.63 1.39
N TYR A 113 2.81 11.60 0.96
CA TYR A 113 1.61 11.72 0.15
C TYR A 113 0.65 10.61 0.51
N ASP A 114 -0.58 10.96 0.87
CA ASP A 114 -1.64 10.01 1.21
C ASP A 114 -2.62 9.95 0.03
N PRO A 115 -2.72 8.81 -0.67
CA PRO A 115 -3.58 8.72 -1.84
C PRO A 115 -5.05 8.73 -1.45
N TYR A 116 -5.88 9.25 -2.35
CA TYR A 116 -7.32 9.13 -2.18
C TYR A 116 -7.77 7.73 -2.64
N PHE A 117 -8.91 7.33 -2.12
CA PHE A 117 -9.52 6.05 -2.42
C PHE A 117 -9.98 5.99 -3.88
N GLU A 118 -9.65 4.90 -4.57
CA GLU A 118 -10.08 4.67 -5.94
C GLU A 118 -10.63 3.25 -6.11
N THR A 119 -11.61 3.10 -6.99
CA THR A 119 -12.00 1.78 -7.47
C THR A 119 -10.80 1.16 -8.21
N PRO A 120 -10.50 -0.14 -8.03
CA PRO A 120 -9.43 -0.78 -8.80
C PRO A 120 -9.60 -0.55 -10.30
N TYR A 121 -8.52 -0.34 -11.01
CA TYR A 121 -8.57 -0.11 -12.47
C TYR A 121 -9.24 -1.27 -13.21
N SER A 122 -9.13 -2.48 -12.67
CA SER A 122 -9.91 -3.62 -13.14
C SER A 122 -10.84 -4.07 -12.01
N PRO A 123 -12.12 -3.65 -12.00
CA PRO A 123 -13.04 -4.07 -10.94
C PRO A 123 -13.16 -5.60 -10.84
N ARG A 124 -13.07 -6.30 -11.98
CA ARG A 124 -13.11 -7.75 -12.01
C ARG A 124 -11.92 -8.37 -11.26
N LEU A 125 -10.70 -7.84 -11.49
CA LEU A 125 -9.51 -8.32 -10.78
C LEU A 125 -9.56 -7.94 -9.31
N GLY A 126 -10.10 -6.77 -8.98
CA GLY A 126 -10.29 -6.36 -7.59
C GLY A 126 -11.21 -7.31 -6.83
N ALA A 127 -12.34 -7.68 -7.45
CA ALA A 127 -13.27 -8.64 -6.84
C ALA A 127 -12.62 -10.01 -6.67
N LYS A 128 -11.91 -10.50 -7.69
CA LYS A 128 -11.18 -11.76 -7.61
C LYS A 128 -10.12 -11.76 -6.53
N PHE A 129 -9.37 -10.66 -6.42
CA PHE A 129 -8.33 -10.53 -5.41
C PHE A 129 -8.92 -10.55 -4.00
N ASN A 130 -10.00 -9.82 -3.77
CA ASN A 130 -10.67 -9.80 -2.47
C ASN A 130 -11.18 -11.19 -2.08
N ASP A 131 -11.79 -11.91 -3.02
CA ASP A 131 -12.23 -13.29 -2.78
C ASP A 131 -11.06 -14.21 -2.46
N GLN A 132 -9.99 -14.10 -3.23
CA GLN A 132 -8.79 -14.91 -3.06
C GLN A 132 -8.16 -14.69 -1.68
N ILE A 133 -8.01 -13.44 -1.25
CA ILE A 133 -7.34 -13.13 0.00
C ILE A 133 -8.21 -13.48 1.20
N THR A 134 -9.53 -13.31 1.12
CA THR A 134 -10.43 -13.66 2.20
C THR A 134 -10.67 -15.15 2.33
N ASN A 135 -10.59 -15.89 1.24
CA ASN A 135 -10.81 -17.35 1.23
C ASN A 135 -9.58 -18.17 1.60
N THR A 136 -8.41 -17.53 1.78
CA THR A 136 -7.18 -18.22 2.20
C THR A 136 -7.02 -18.31 3.72
N ILE A 137 -8.01 -17.90 4.46
CA ILE A 137 -7.98 -17.95 5.92
C ILE A 137 -8.31 -19.35 6.44
#